data_5f32d1fee3b9cd92714634040e0468f6
#
_entry.id   5f32d1fee3b9cd92714634040e0468f6
#
_cell.length_a   1.000
_cell.length_b   1.000
_cell.length_c   1.000
_cell.angle_alpha   90.00
_cell.angle_beta   90.00
_cell.angle_gamma   90.00
#
_symmetry.space_group_name_H-M   'P 1'
#
loop_
_entity.id
_entity.type
_entity.pdbx_description
1 polymer ?
#
loop_
_entity_poly.entity_id
_entity_poly.type
_entity_poly.pdbx_seq_one_letter_code
_entity_poly.pdbx_strand_id
1 'polypeptide(L)'
;MSRSVRYILAALCLAGAAFFLLPLAAGILHFGMVWPAAVLLLAAAVLLWPDFFRRLLRPVWLRRLVGCVAAVCMTVILVTLGKMASAALHHPADGQDCTVVVLGCQVFPDGHPSLMLRGRINAAYDYLSAHPDAVCVASGGMDDSEPITEAQCIRDTLVSMGIDPGRIYMEDRSRSTEENLDFSAELIRANGLSADVAIASDNFHQLRGAIWAERSGLTPYAIGCASPWFLTAGYWTRETAALLYMVVTGG
;
A
#
# COMPACT_ATOMS: atom_id res chain seq x y z
N MET A 1 -23.54 30.31 0.33
CA MET A 1 -23.69 29.10 1.17
C MET A 1 -24.33 29.52 2.50
N SER A 2 -25.42 28.86 2.92
CA SER A 2 -26.09 29.17 4.19
C SER A 2 -25.21 28.83 5.39
N ARG A 3 -25.48 29.46 6.56
CA ARG A 3 -24.72 29.16 7.79
C ARG A 3 -24.81 27.69 8.19
N SER A 4 -26.02 27.10 8.09
CA SER A 4 -26.27 25.68 8.44
C SER A 4 -25.45 24.73 7.57
N VAL A 5 -25.43 24.91 6.24
CA VAL A 5 -24.63 24.06 5.32
C VAL A 5 -23.13 24.15 5.66
N ARG A 6 -22.64 25.35 6.00
CA ARG A 6 -21.25 25.57 6.36
C ARG A 6 -20.85 24.82 7.63
N TYR A 7 -21.69 24.85 8.67
CA TYR A 7 -21.43 24.11 9.91
C TYR A 7 -21.52 22.60 9.72
N ILE A 8 -22.45 22.11 8.90
CA ILE A 8 -22.53 20.68 8.55
C ILE A 8 -21.24 20.24 7.85
N LEU A 9 -20.78 20.97 6.83
CA LEU A 9 -19.53 20.65 6.12
C LEU A 9 -18.31 20.72 7.04
N ALA A 10 -18.23 21.71 7.94
CA ALA A 10 -17.16 21.78 8.92
C ALA A 10 -17.16 20.59 9.88
N ALA A 11 -18.33 20.16 10.36
CA ALA A 11 -18.48 18.98 11.21
C ALA A 11 -18.04 17.70 10.48
N LEU A 12 -18.39 17.56 9.19
CA LEU A 12 -17.93 16.43 8.36
C LEU A 12 -16.40 16.44 8.18
N CYS A 13 -15.78 17.60 7.97
CA CYS A 13 -14.32 17.71 7.91
C CYS A 13 -13.66 17.34 9.25
N LEU A 14 -14.21 17.76 10.39
CA LEU A 14 -13.70 17.39 11.71
C LEU A 14 -13.86 15.90 11.98
N ALA A 15 -15.00 15.31 11.64
CA ALA A 15 -15.22 13.87 11.74
C ALA A 15 -14.25 13.08 10.85
N GLY A 16 -14.00 13.54 9.62
CA GLY A 16 -13.02 12.94 8.73
C GLY A 16 -11.59 13.05 9.27
N ALA A 17 -11.20 14.20 9.85
CA ALA A 17 -9.89 14.35 10.50
C ALA A 17 -9.73 13.38 11.68
N ALA A 18 -10.76 13.25 12.52
CA ALA A 18 -10.77 12.29 13.63
C ALA A 18 -10.66 10.84 13.14
N PHE A 19 -11.34 10.49 12.04
CA PHE A 19 -11.24 9.17 11.41
C PHE A 19 -9.80 8.84 10.96
N PHE A 20 -9.10 9.78 10.30
CA PHE A 20 -7.70 9.58 9.92
C PHE A 20 -6.76 9.44 11.12
N LEU A 21 -7.10 10.02 12.26
CA LEU A 21 -6.30 9.94 13.49
C LEU A 21 -6.70 8.75 14.39
N LEU A 22 -7.75 8.00 14.04
CA LEU A 22 -8.23 6.86 14.83
C LEU A 22 -7.13 5.81 15.11
N PRO A 23 -6.22 5.45 14.16
CA PRO A 23 -5.17 4.48 14.42
C PRO A 23 -4.15 4.90 15.48
N LEU A 24 -4.09 6.19 15.86
CA LEU A 24 -3.27 6.65 17.00
C LEU A 24 -3.66 5.94 18.31
N ALA A 25 -4.92 5.55 18.47
CA ALA A 25 -5.38 4.79 19.64
C ALA A 25 -4.74 3.39 19.71
N ALA A 26 -4.25 2.87 18.58
CA ALA A 26 -3.50 1.61 18.48
C ALA A 26 -1.97 1.83 18.43
N GLY A 27 -1.48 3.04 18.72
CA GLY A 27 -0.06 3.37 18.67
C GLY A 27 0.53 3.50 17.26
N ILE A 28 -0.32 3.53 16.22
CA ILE A 28 0.12 3.62 14.84
C ILE A 28 0.12 5.08 14.40
N LEU A 29 1.29 5.58 13.99
CA LEU A 29 1.46 6.94 13.48
C LEU A 29 2.33 6.93 12.24
N HIS A 30 1.79 7.46 11.12
CA HIS A 30 2.56 7.69 9.90
C HIS A 30 2.01 8.89 9.11
N PHE A 31 2.82 9.41 8.18
CA PHE A 31 2.51 10.59 7.37
C PHE A 31 1.14 10.53 6.68
N GLY A 32 0.77 9.36 6.13
CA GLY A 32 -0.51 9.17 5.43
C GLY A 32 -1.76 9.37 6.27
N MET A 33 -1.63 9.47 7.61
CA MET A 33 -2.72 9.80 8.53
C MET A 33 -2.73 11.30 8.87
N VAL A 34 -1.56 11.85 9.15
CA VAL A 34 -1.39 13.24 9.63
C VAL A 34 -1.74 14.24 8.54
N TRP A 35 -1.26 14.01 7.31
CA TRP A 35 -1.47 14.92 6.20
C TRP A 35 -2.95 15.11 5.82
N PRO A 36 -3.77 14.07 5.58
CA PRO A 36 -5.19 14.25 5.28
C PRO A 36 -5.96 14.87 6.45
N ALA A 37 -5.61 14.50 7.68
CA ALA A 37 -6.21 15.12 8.86
C ALA A 37 -5.93 16.63 8.91
N ALA A 38 -4.69 17.06 8.64
CA ALA A 38 -4.33 18.47 8.58
C ALA A 38 -5.08 19.23 7.48
N VAL A 39 -5.23 18.63 6.29
CA VAL A 39 -6.00 19.21 5.18
C VAL A 39 -7.48 19.38 5.57
N LEU A 40 -8.09 18.37 6.20
CA LEU A 40 -9.48 18.42 6.65
C LEU A 40 -9.67 19.46 7.79
N LEU A 41 -8.72 19.57 8.72
CA LEU A 41 -8.73 20.60 9.76
C LEU A 41 -8.63 22.01 9.15
N LEU A 42 -7.76 22.19 8.15
CA LEU A 42 -7.67 23.45 7.41
C LEU A 42 -8.99 23.77 6.69
N ALA A 43 -9.60 22.78 6.02
CA ALA A 43 -10.89 22.95 5.37
C ALA A 43 -11.99 23.34 6.37
N ALA A 44 -12.03 22.71 7.55
CA ALA A 44 -12.94 23.09 8.63
C ALA A 44 -12.69 24.54 9.10
N ALA A 45 -11.43 24.94 9.26
CA ALA A 45 -11.06 26.30 9.63
C ALA A 45 -11.54 27.33 8.59
N VAL A 46 -11.36 27.05 7.29
CA VAL A 46 -11.86 27.90 6.20
C VAL A 46 -13.39 28.06 6.25
N LEU A 47 -14.09 26.97 6.57
CA LEU A 47 -15.55 26.97 6.71
C LEU A 47 -16.02 27.72 7.96
N LEU A 48 -15.31 27.62 9.07
CA LEU A 48 -15.67 28.25 10.35
C LEU A 48 -15.31 29.75 10.39
N TRP A 49 -14.18 30.14 9.80
CA TRP A 49 -13.68 31.53 9.78
C TRP A 49 -13.56 32.10 8.35
N PRO A 50 -14.66 32.15 7.56
CA PRO A 50 -14.59 32.54 6.14
C PRO A 50 -14.12 33.98 5.93
N ASP A 51 -14.43 34.89 6.85
CA ASP A 51 -14.04 36.31 6.68
C ASP A 51 -12.54 36.52 6.88
N PHE A 52 -11.90 35.71 7.74
CA PHE A 52 -10.45 35.67 7.88
C PHE A 52 -9.79 35.22 6.57
N PHE A 53 -10.21 34.08 6.02
CA PHE A 53 -9.63 33.56 4.79
C PHE A 53 -9.95 34.41 3.55
N ARG A 54 -11.13 35.05 3.50
CA ARG A 54 -11.45 36.04 2.47
C ARG A 54 -10.53 37.25 2.52
N ARG A 55 -10.16 37.72 3.73
CA ARG A 55 -9.18 38.81 3.86
C ARG A 55 -7.79 38.40 3.44
N LEU A 56 -7.35 37.20 3.85
CA LEU A 56 -6.06 36.63 3.49
C LEU A 56 -5.93 36.44 1.98
N LEU A 57 -6.97 35.95 1.32
CA LEU A 57 -7.02 35.69 -0.13
C LEU A 57 -7.61 36.89 -0.92
N ARG A 58 -7.54 38.13 -0.42
CA ARG A 58 -8.02 39.32 -1.13
C ARG A 58 -7.40 39.50 -2.52
N PRO A 59 -6.07 39.33 -2.72
CA PRO A 59 -5.47 39.47 -4.04
C PRO A 59 -6.02 38.41 -5.03
N VAL A 60 -6.50 38.87 -6.18
CA VAL A 60 -7.08 37.98 -7.21
C VAL A 60 -6.07 36.94 -7.70
N TRP A 61 -4.82 37.36 -7.87
CA TRP A 61 -3.75 36.47 -8.30
C TRP A 61 -3.51 35.33 -7.29
N LEU A 62 -3.56 35.62 -5.98
CA LEU A 62 -3.35 34.61 -4.94
C LEU A 62 -4.50 33.59 -4.93
N ARG A 63 -5.75 34.03 -5.08
CA ARG A 63 -6.90 33.10 -5.22
C ARG A 63 -6.78 32.20 -6.44
N ARG A 64 -6.35 32.77 -7.58
CA ARG A 64 -6.12 31.98 -8.80
C ARG A 64 -4.99 30.98 -8.60
N LEU A 65 -3.86 31.41 -8.02
CA LEU A 65 -2.73 30.54 -7.72
C LEU A 65 -3.14 29.38 -6.82
N VAL A 66 -3.78 29.67 -5.67
CA VAL A 66 -4.26 28.62 -4.75
C VAL A 66 -5.23 27.67 -5.44
N GLY A 67 -6.17 28.20 -6.24
CA GLY A 67 -7.11 27.39 -7.00
C GLY A 67 -6.43 26.49 -8.04
N CYS A 68 -5.47 27.02 -8.78
CA CYS A 68 -4.69 26.23 -9.75
C CYS A 68 -3.87 25.13 -9.06
N VAL A 69 -3.16 25.46 -7.99
CA VAL A 69 -2.37 24.47 -7.22
C VAL A 69 -3.29 23.38 -6.67
N ALA A 70 -4.41 23.75 -6.06
CA ALA A 70 -5.38 22.78 -5.55
C ALA A 70 -5.94 21.87 -6.65
N ALA A 71 -6.26 22.44 -7.84
CA ALA A 71 -6.74 21.65 -8.98
C ALA A 71 -5.67 20.66 -9.49
N VAL A 72 -4.42 21.11 -9.62
CA VAL A 72 -3.30 20.24 -10.03
C VAL A 72 -3.08 19.11 -9.00
N CYS A 73 -3.00 19.45 -7.73
CA CYS A 73 -2.84 18.44 -6.67
C CYS A 73 -3.99 17.42 -6.69
N MET A 74 -5.23 17.87 -6.80
CA MET A 74 -6.40 16.98 -6.88
C MET A 74 -6.33 16.07 -8.10
N THR A 75 -5.97 16.59 -9.28
CA THR A 75 -5.82 15.80 -10.51
C THR A 75 -4.74 14.72 -10.32
N VAL A 76 -3.58 15.10 -9.80
CA VAL A 76 -2.48 14.16 -9.56
C VAL A 76 -2.92 13.05 -8.57
N ILE A 77 -3.57 13.42 -7.47
CA ILE A 77 -4.08 12.44 -6.48
C ILE A 77 -5.08 11.48 -7.15
N LEU A 78 -6.07 12.01 -7.89
CA LEU A 78 -7.09 11.18 -8.53
C LEU A 78 -6.51 10.24 -9.59
N VAL A 79 -5.55 10.71 -10.40
CA VAL A 79 -4.85 9.87 -11.38
C VAL A 79 -4.05 8.77 -10.69
N THR A 80 -3.32 9.09 -9.61
CA THR A 80 -2.54 8.11 -8.85
C THR A 80 -3.45 7.06 -8.21
N LEU A 81 -4.53 7.48 -7.56
CA LEU A 81 -5.52 6.56 -6.97
C LEU A 81 -6.17 5.67 -8.03
N GLY A 82 -6.48 6.20 -9.22
CA GLY A 82 -7.00 5.44 -10.35
C GLY A 82 -6.01 4.36 -10.82
N LYS A 83 -4.72 4.69 -10.94
CA LYS A 83 -3.67 3.72 -11.27
C LYS A 83 -3.50 2.64 -10.19
N MET A 84 -3.51 3.03 -8.90
CA MET A 84 -3.44 2.09 -7.79
C MET A 84 -4.63 1.11 -7.80
N ALA A 85 -5.84 1.62 -8.02
CA ALA A 85 -7.03 0.77 -8.12
C ALA A 85 -6.96 -0.17 -9.33
N SER A 86 -6.50 0.33 -10.49
CA SER A 86 -6.31 -0.50 -11.70
C SER A 86 -5.28 -1.61 -11.47
N ALA A 87 -4.15 -1.31 -10.83
CA ALA A 87 -3.14 -2.31 -10.51
C ALA A 87 -3.66 -3.38 -9.54
N ALA A 88 -4.44 -2.98 -8.52
CA ALA A 88 -5.05 -3.92 -7.57
C ALA A 88 -6.10 -4.85 -8.21
N LEU A 89 -6.65 -4.49 -9.38
CA LEU A 89 -7.62 -5.28 -10.13
C LEU A 89 -6.99 -6.07 -11.30
N HIS A 90 -5.67 -5.97 -11.48
CA HIS A 90 -4.97 -6.69 -12.55
C HIS A 90 -4.58 -8.10 -12.09
N HIS A 91 -5.57 -8.99 -12.06
CA HIS A 91 -5.39 -10.37 -11.63
C HIS A 91 -4.84 -11.27 -12.75
N PRO A 92 -4.16 -12.39 -12.41
CA PRO A 92 -3.83 -13.42 -13.40
C PRO A 92 -5.09 -13.93 -14.12
N ALA A 93 -4.97 -14.30 -15.38
CA ALA A 93 -6.05 -14.98 -16.10
C ALA A 93 -6.27 -16.41 -15.55
N ASP A 94 -7.47 -16.96 -15.76
CA ASP A 94 -7.75 -18.34 -15.38
C ASP A 94 -6.78 -19.31 -16.09
N GLY A 95 -6.08 -20.14 -15.30
CA GLY A 95 -5.10 -21.12 -15.79
C GLY A 95 -3.74 -20.51 -16.19
N GLN A 96 -3.49 -19.25 -15.89
CA GLN A 96 -2.16 -18.66 -16.11
C GLN A 96 -1.16 -19.19 -15.09
N ASP A 97 -0.02 -19.69 -15.58
CA ASP A 97 1.07 -20.18 -14.73
C ASP A 97 1.89 -19.00 -14.19
N CYS A 98 1.66 -18.70 -12.92
CA CYS A 98 2.36 -17.62 -12.21
C CYS A 98 3.17 -18.17 -11.04
N THR A 99 4.37 -17.59 -10.84
CA THR A 99 5.09 -17.71 -9.57
C THR A 99 4.46 -16.73 -8.56
N VAL A 100 4.01 -17.23 -7.40
CA VAL A 100 3.52 -16.35 -6.33
C VAL A 100 4.70 -15.67 -5.65
N VAL A 101 4.68 -14.34 -5.52
CA VAL A 101 5.66 -13.61 -4.71
C VAL A 101 4.94 -12.95 -3.53
N VAL A 102 5.21 -13.45 -2.32
CA VAL A 102 4.63 -12.86 -1.08
C VAL A 102 5.59 -11.81 -0.56
N LEU A 103 5.16 -10.54 -0.61
CA LEU A 103 5.97 -9.44 -0.10
C LEU A 103 5.88 -9.37 1.42
N GLY A 104 7.02 -9.35 2.08
CA GLY A 104 7.15 -9.14 3.51
C GLY A 104 6.59 -7.79 3.98
N CYS A 105 6.31 -7.69 5.27
CA CYS A 105 5.79 -6.45 5.87
C CYS A 105 6.33 -6.24 7.28
N GLN A 106 5.93 -7.07 8.23
CA GLN A 106 6.39 -6.98 9.62
C GLN A 106 6.09 -8.28 10.35
N VAL A 107 7.06 -8.71 11.17
CA VAL A 107 6.91 -9.80 12.14
C VAL A 107 6.95 -9.21 13.55
N PHE A 108 6.04 -9.63 14.40
CA PHE A 108 6.05 -9.19 15.80
C PHE A 108 7.18 -9.85 16.62
N PRO A 109 7.60 -9.25 17.75
CA PRO A 109 8.66 -9.82 18.61
C PRO A 109 8.39 -11.23 19.14
N ASP A 110 7.15 -11.69 19.10
CA ASP A 110 6.73 -13.06 19.44
C ASP A 110 6.81 -14.05 18.26
N GLY A 111 7.30 -13.59 17.09
CA GLY A 111 7.45 -14.39 15.87
C GLY A 111 6.18 -14.52 15.03
N HIS A 112 5.05 -13.92 15.45
CA HIS A 112 3.82 -13.95 14.67
C HIS A 112 3.76 -12.88 13.58
N PRO A 113 3.13 -13.16 12.41
CA PRO A 113 2.95 -12.16 11.38
C PRO A 113 2.02 -11.03 11.84
N SER A 114 2.33 -9.79 11.46
CA SER A 114 1.41 -8.66 11.64
C SER A 114 0.08 -8.93 10.92
N LEU A 115 -0.96 -8.14 11.23
CA LEU A 115 -2.27 -8.27 10.57
C LEU A 115 -2.16 -8.13 9.03
N MET A 116 -1.27 -7.25 8.57
CA MET A 116 -1.04 -7.03 7.14
C MET A 116 -0.30 -8.21 6.51
N LEU A 117 0.79 -8.67 7.14
CA LEU A 117 1.52 -9.84 6.65
C LEU A 117 0.63 -11.09 6.62
N ARG A 118 -0.20 -11.28 7.64
CA ARG A 118 -1.20 -12.37 7.65
C ARG A 118 -2.19 -12.27 6.50
N GLY A 119 -2.65 -11.06 6.14
CA GLY A 119 -3.50 -10.85 4.99
C GLY A 119 -2.85 -11.29 3.68
N ARG A 120 -1.58 -10.95 3.49
CA ARG A 120 -0.78 -11.35 2.32
C ARG A 120 -0.57 -12.86 2.26
N ILE A 121 -0.24 -13.49 3.40
CA ILE A 121 -0.08 -14.95 3.50
C ILE A 121 -1.39 -15.67 3.16
N ASN A 122 -2.53 -15.19 3.67
CA ASN A 122 -3.83 -15.79 3.37
C ASN A 122 -4.17 -15.68 1.88
N ALA A 123 -3.93 -14.52 1.23
CA ALA A 123 -4.15 -14.36 -0.20
C ALA A 123 -3.27 -15.29 -1.03
N ALA A 124 -1.99 -15.47 -0.63
CA ALA A 124 -1.09 -16.43 -1.25
C ALA A 124 -1.56 -17.89 -1.03
N TYR A 125 -2.01 -18.21 0.18
CA TYR A 125 -2.54 -19.54 0.50
C TYR A 125 -3.76 -19.89 -0.37
N ASP A 126 -4.70 -18.97 -0.51
CA ASP A 126 -5.91 -19.17 -1.31
C ASP A 126 -5.53 -19.46 -2.78
N TYR A 127 -4.59 -18.68 -3.32
CA TYR A 127 -4.09 -18.89 -4.69
C TYR A 127 -3.36 -20.24 -4.84
N LEU A 128 -2.39 -20.54 -3.96
CA LEU A 128 -1.60 -21.77 -3.99
C LEU A 128 -2.45 -23.04 -3.80
N SER A 129 -3.54 -22.94 -3.04
CA SER A 129 -4.50 -24.02 -2.82
C SER A 129 -5.36 -24.28 -4.06
N ALA A 130 -5.71 -23.23 -4.80
CA ALA A 130 -6.43 -23.33 -6.06
C ALA A 130 -5.55 -23.76 -7.23
N HIS A 131 -4.21 -23.58 -7.13
CA HIS A 131 -3.22 -23.88 -8.16
C HIS A 131 -2.14 -24.83 -7.60
N PRO A 132 -2.36 -26.16 -7.57
CA PRO A 132 -1.46 -27.11 -6.91
C PRO A 132 -0.04 -27.13 -7.48
N ASP A 133 0.15 -26.79 -8.75
CA ASP A 133 1.45 -26.77 -9.43
C ASP A 133 2.19 -25.42 -9.27
N ALA A 134 1.51 -24.37 -8.81
CA ALA A 134 2.13 -23.06 -8.61
C ALA A 134 3.14 -23.11 -7.45
N VAL A 135 4.24 -22.37 -7.61
CA VAL A 135 5.28 -22.21 -6.59
C VAL A 135 5.25 -20.82 -5.99
N CYS A 136 5.88 -20.64 -4.83
CA CYS A 136 5.89 -19.41 -4.07
C CYS A 136 7.31 -18.96 -3.77
N VAL A 137 7.59 -17.67 -3.90
CA VAL A 137 8.74 -16.99 -3.31
C VAL A 137 8.24 -16.23 -2.08
N ALA A 138 8.69 -16.63 -0.91
CA ALA A 138 8.51 -15.90 0.34
C ALA A 138 9.65 -14.87 0.43
N SER A 139 9.33 -13.57 0.32
CA SER A 139 10.34 -12.51 0.21
C SER A 139 10.22 -11.51 1.36
N GLY A 140 11.35 -11.27 2.02
CA GLY A 140 11.48 -10.29 3.09
C GLY A 140 12.59 -10.67 4.08
N GLY A 141 13.51 -9.74 4.32
CA GLY A 141 14.59 -9.88 5.28
C GLY A 141 14.13 -9.75 6.73
N MET A 142 15.00 -9.26 7.58
CA MET A 142 14.75 -9.11 9.02
C MET A 142 15.08 -7.66 9.43
N ASP A 143 14.15 -7.02 10.11
CA ASP A 143 14.39 -5.77 10.81
C ASP A 143 14.96 -6.01 12.21
N ASP A 144 15.61 -5.00 12.80
CA ASP A 144 16.28 -5.09 14.11
C ASP A 144 15.34 -5.52 15.27
N SER A 145 14.04 -5.33 15.12
CA SER A 145 13.02 -5.68 16.13
C SER A 145 12.39 -7.05 15.91
N GLU A 146 12.72 -7.74 14.84
CA GLU A 146 12.12 -9.01 14.44
C GLU A 146 12.99 -10.19 14.90
N PRO A 147 12.38 -11.29 15.42
CA PRO A 147 13.13 -12.46 15.86
C PRO A 147 13.53 -13.42 14.73
N ILE A 148 12.84 -13.33 13.59
CA ILE A 148 13.05 -14.14 12.37
C ILE A 148 12.82 -13.26 11.14
N THR A 149 13.30 -13.70 9.95
CA THR A 149 13.03 -12.99 8.71
C THR A 149 11.55 -13.06 8.33
N GLU A 150 11.07 -12.03 7.63
CA GLU A 150 9.70 -12.03 7.11
C GLU A 150 9.48 -13.23 6.18
N ALA A 151 10.45 -13.57 5.34
CA ALA A 151 10.42 -14.76 4.48
C ALA A 151 10.24 -16.07 5.28
N GLN A 152 10.95 -16.22 6.40
CA GLN A 152 10.80 -17.38 7.27
C GLN A 152 9.39 -17.41 7.88
N CYS A 153 8.89 -16.30 8.39
CA CYS A 153 7.53 -16.20 8.94
C CYS A 153 6.46 -16.57 7.90
N ILE A 154 6.59 -16.10 6.64
CA ILE A 154 5.70 -16.43 5.54
C ILE A 154 5.74 -17.93 5.27
N ARG A 155 6.93 -18.50 5.09
CA ARG A 155 7.12 -19.92 4.79
C ARG A 155 6.53 -20.81 5.88
N ASP A 156 6.90 -20.56 7.14
CA ASP A 156 6.47 -21.40 8.26
C ASP A 156 4.94 -21.33 8.45
N THR A 157 4.33 -20.17 8.21
CA THR A 157 2.88 -20.01 8.24
C THR A 157 2.22 -20.78 7.10
N LEU A 158 2.67 -20.65 5.85
CA LEU A 158 2.11 -21.39 4.69
C LEU A 158 2.25 -22.90 4.87
N VAL A 159 3.38 -23.38 5.38
CA VAL A 159 3.59 -24.79 5.69
C VAL A 159 2.63 -25.27 6.78
N SER A 160 2.42 -24.48 7.83
CA SER A 160 1.45 -24.81 8.89
C SER A 160 0.00 -24.87 8.38
N MET A 161 -0.31 -24.16 7.28
CA MET A 161 -1.60 -24.18 6.61
C MET A 161 -1.73 -25.34 5.59
N GLY A 162 -0.66 -26.11 5.36
CA GLY A 162 -0.68 -27.31 4.51
C GLY A 162 -0.06 -27.16 3.11
N ILE A 163 0.60 -26.04 2.82
CA ILE A 163 1.37 -25.90 1.57
C ILE A 163 2.67 -26.72 1.69
N ASP A 164 2.97 -27.51 0.65
CA ASP A 164 4.21 -28.29 0.58
C ASP A 164 5.44 -27.37 0.66
N PRO A 165 6.35 -27.56 1.63
CA PRO A 165 7.57 -26.78 1.73
C PRO A 165 8.47 -26.83 0.48
N GLY A 166 8.37 -27.87 -0.33
CA GLY A 166 9.07 -27.98 -1.62
C GLY A 166 8.58 -26.99 -2.68
N ARG A 167 7.41 -26.39 -2.50
CA ARG A 167 6.85 -25.33 -3.35
C ARG A 167 7.23 -23.92 -2.93
N ILE A 168 7.99 -23.76 -1.82
CA ILE A 168 8.27 -22.43 -1.24
C ILE A 168 9.77 -22.15 -1.28
N TYR A 169 10.16 -21.17 -2.09
CA TYR A 169 11.50 -20.62 -2.15
C TYR A 169 11.60 -19.43 -1.19
N MET A 170 12.75 -19.24 -0.54
CA MET A 170 12.96 -18.15 0.42
C MET A 170 13.92 -17.11 -0.14
N GLU A 171 13.53 -15.87 -0.08
CA GLU A 171 14.36 -14.69 -0.27
C GLU A 171 14.33 -13.90 1.07
N ASP A 172 15.42 -13.94 1.82
CA ASP A 172 15.50 -13.49 3.22
C ASP A 172 16.51 -12.35 3.45
N ARG A 173 16.96 -11.67 2.39
CA ARG A 173 18.01 -10.64 2.44
C ARG A 173 17.49 -9.22 2.26
N SER A 174 16.35 -9.06 1.60
CA SER A 174 15.78 -7.78 1.20
C SER A 174 15.36 -6.92 2.39
N ARG A 175 15.48 -5.58 2.22
CA ARG A 175 15.09 -4.57 3.21
C ARG A 175 14.18 -3.47 2.62
N SER A 176 13.79 -3.62 1.37
CA SER A 176 12.90 -2.69 0.67
C SER A 176 12.05 -3.42 -0.36
N THR A 177 10.97 -2.78 -0.83
CA THR A 177 10.14 -3.36 -1.90
C THR A 177 10.93 -3.57 -3.20
N GLU A 178 11.88 -2.71 -3.50
CA GLU A 178 12.80 -2.84 -4.63
C GLU A 178 13.62 -4.12 -4.49
N GLU A 179 14.33 -4.28 -3.39
CA GLU A 179 15.16 -5.45 -3.11
C GLU A 179 14.32 -6.75 -3.04
N ASN A 180 13.11 -6.70 -2.46
CA ASN A 180 12.20 -7.84 -2.46
C ASN A 180 11.99 -8.39 -3.87
N LEU A 181 11.73 -7.51 -4.83
CA LEU A 181 11.42 -7.91 -6.19
C LEU A 181 12.66 -8.20 -7.04
N ASP A 182 13.75 -7.47 -6.84
CA ASP A 182 15.01 -7.74 -7.51
C ASP A 182 15.58 -9.10 -7.10
N PHE A 183 15.66 -9.40 -5.80
CA PHE A 183 16.18 -10.67 -5.31
C PHE A 183 15.22 -11.83 -5.58
N SER A 184 13.90 -11.60 -5.55
CA SER A 184 12.92 -12.59 -6.01
C SER A 184 13.08 -12.90 -7.49
N ALA A 185 13.33 -11.89 -8.34
CA ALA A 185 13.58 -12.08 -9.76
C ALA A 185 14.87 -12.87 -10.03
N GLU A 186 15.94 -12.63 -9.25
CA GLU A 186 17.16 -13.43 -9.32
C GLU A 186 16.87 -14.91 -9.00
N LEU A 187 16.11 -15.16 -7.94
CA LEU A 187 15.77 -16.49 -7.48
C LEU A 187 14.83 -17.20 -8.48
N ILE A 188 13.87 -16.50 -9.05
CA ILE A 188 12.97 -16.99 -10.11
C ILE A 188 13.79 -17.45 -11.33
N ARG A 189 14.70 -16.60 -11.81
CA ARG A 189 15.58 -16.93 -12.96
C ARG A 189 16.51 -18.09 -12.66
N ALA A 190 17.12 -18.12 -11.48
CA ALA A 190 18.06 -19.18 -11.09
C ALA A 190 17.42 -20.57 -11.01
N ASN A 191 16.11 -20.64 -10.71
CA ASN A 191 15.36 -21.88 -10.59
C ASN A 191 14.47 -22.20 -11.81
N GLY A 192 14.53 -21.39 -12.89
CA GLY A 192 13.71 -21.59 -14.08
C GLY A 192 12.21 -21.47 -13.84
N LEU A 193 11.79 -20.67 -12.86
CA LEU A 193 10.39 -20.43 -12.53
C LEU A 193 9.76 -19.45 -13.53
N SER A 194 8.41 -19.39 -13.56
CA SER A 194 7.67 -18.45 -14.41
C SER A 194 8.01 -17.01 -14.06
N ALA A 195 8.33 -16.19 -15.08
CA ALA A 195 8.52 -14.73 -14.94
C ALA A 195 7.19 -13.97 -14.81
N ASP A 196 6.05 -14.60 -15.10
CA ASP A 196 4.73 -14.10 -14.75
C ASP A 196 4.55 -14.28 -13.24
N VAL A 197 4.41 -13.17 -12.51
CA VAL A 197 4.39 -13.21 -11.05
C VAL A 197 3.06 -12.71 -10.50
N ALA A 198 2.48 -13.49 -9.61
CA ALA A 198 1.30 -13.10 -8.84
C ALA A 198 1.74 -12.53 -7.48
N ILE A 199 1.69 -11.20 -7.32
CA ILE A 199 2.19 -10.49 -6.15
C ILE A 199 1.15 -10.52 -5.04
N ALA A 200 1.42 -11.26 -3.96
CA ALA A 200 0.59 -11.28 -2.76
C ALA A 200 0.97 -10.09 -1.84
N SER A 201 0.15 -9.04 -1.88
CA SER A 201 0.36 -7.81 -1.11
C SER A 201 -0.96 -7.07 -0.88
N ASP A 202 -0.92 -6.02 -0.03
CA ASP A 202 -2.08 -5.16 0.18
C ASP A 202 -2.51 -4.44 -1.11
N ASN A 203 -3.82 -4.24 -1.29
CA ASN A 203 -4.37 -3.60 -2.50
C ASN A 203 -3.77 -2.22 -2.78
N PHE A 204 -3.49 -1.42 -1.74
CA PHE A 204 -2.85 -0.11 -1.91
C PHE A 204 -1.42 -0.22 -2.42
N HIS A 205 -0.73 -1.33 -2.19
CA HIS A 205 0.69 -1.54 -2.50
C HIS A 205 0.94 -2.19 -3.86
N GLN A 206 -0.09 -2.70 -4.53
CA GLN A 206 0.03 -3.45 -5.78
C GLN A 206 0.72 -2.66 -6.90
N LEU A 207 0.40 -1.35 -7.05
CA LEU A 207 1.03 -0.55 -8.10
C LEU A 207 2.54 -0.41 -7.91
N ARG A 208 3.02 -0.18 -6.69
CA ARG A 208 4.46 -0.06 -6.42
C ARG A 208 5.16 -1.41 -6.57
N GLY A 209 4.53 -2.50 -6.11
CA GLY A 209 5.02 -3.84 -6.36
C GLY A 209 5.13 -4.15 -7.86
N ALA A 210 4.11 -3.80 -8.65
CA ALA A 210 4.12 -4.01 -10.09
C ALA A 210 5.24 -3.22 -10.77
N ILE A 211 5.44 -1.94 -10.42
CA ILE A 211 6.52 -1.10 -11.00
C ILE A 211 7.90 -1.73 -10.76
N TRP A 212 8.17 -2.20 -9.52
CA TRP A 212 9.46 -2.82 -9.22
C TRP A 212 9.61 -4.19 -9.88
N ALA A 213 8.55 -5.00 -9.95
CA ALA A 213 8.55 -6.27 -10.67
C ALA A 213 8.89 -6.08 -12.17
N GLU A 214 8.23 -5.11 -12.84
CA GLU A 214 8.51 -4.78 -14.24
C GLU A 214 9.97 -4.31 -14.44
N ARG A 215 10.50 -3.50 -13.53
CA ARG A 215 11.91 -3.07 -13.58
C ARG A 215 12.89 -4.23 -13.41
N SER A 216 12.51 -5.23 -12.60
CA SER A 216 13.30 -6.46 -12.41
C SER A 216 13.07 -7.50 -13.53
N GLY A 217 12.32 -7.17 -14.60
CA GLY A 217 12.07 -8.03 -15.76
C GLY A 217 11.03 -9.12 -15.52
N LEU A 218 10.11 -8.92 -14.59
CA LEU A 218 8.97 -9.78 -14.30
C LEU A 218 7.68 -9.19 -14.89
N THR A 219 6.67 -10.03 -15.13
CA THR A 219 5.32 -9.61 -15.55
C THR A 219 4.38 -9.71 -14.34
N PRO A 220 3.99 -8.58 -13.72
CA PRO A 220 3.25 -8.61 -12.48
C PRO A 220 1.73 -8.74 -12.66
N TYR A 221 1.12 -9.55 -11.81
CA TYR A 221 -0.32 -9.65 -11.57
C TYR A 221 -0.60 -9.51 -10.08
N ALA A 222 -1.80 -9.07 -9.71
CA ALA A 222 -2.17 -8.81 -8.32
C ALA A 222 -2.86 -10.00 -7.67
N ILE A 223 -2.36 -10.43 -6.51
CA ILE A 223 -3.12 -11.18 -5.52
C ILE A 223 -3.31 -10.25 -4.32
N GLY A 224 -4.29 -9.35 -4.43
CA GLY A 224 -4.51 -8.29 -3.45
C GLY A 224 -5.22 -8.78 -2.19
N CYS A 225 -4.80 -8.32 -1.02
CA CYS A 225 -5.56 -8.46 0.22
C CYS A 225 -6.07 -7.09 0.71
N ALA A 226 -7.21 -7.12 1.42
CA ALA A 226 -7.75 -5.93 2.04
C ALA A 226 -7.03 -5.62 3.36
N SER A 227 -6.61 -4.37 3.52
CA SER A 227 -6.09 -3.90 4.80
C SER A 227 -7.24 -3.67 5.80
N PRO A 228 -6.97 -3.68 7.12
CA PRO A 228 -7.97 -3.31 8.13
C PRO A 228 -8.61 -1.96 7.80
N TRP A 229 -9.96 -1.88 7.89
CA TRP A 229 -10.75 -0.73 7.44
C TRP A 229 -10.27 0.63 8.02
N PHE A 230 -9.84 0.64 9.27
CA PHE A 230 -9.37 1.85 9.97
C PHE A 230 -7.96 2.30 9.54
N LEU A 231 -7.19 1.44 8.85
CA LEU A 231 -5.87 1.73 8.31
C LEU A 231 -5.90 2.06 6.82
N THR A 232 -6.91 1.56 6.10
CA THR A 232 -7.00 1.63 4.63
C THR A 232 -6.77 3.04 4.09
N ALA A 233 -7.53 4.03 4.57
CA ALA A 233 -7.43 5.40 4.06
C ALA A 233 -6.02 6.01 4.28
N GLY A 234 -5.43 5.79 5.45
CA GLY A 234 -4.08 6.26 5.78
C GLY A 234 -3.01 5.62 4.90
N TYR A 235 -3.08 4.32 4.68
CA TYR A 235 -2.11 3.61 3.84
C TYR A 235 -2.24 3.98 2.35
N TRP A 236 -3.47 4.13 1.82
CA TRP A 236 -3.67 4.61 0.45
C TRP A 236 -3.08 6.02 0.25
N THR A 237 -3.24 6.89 1.24
CA THR A 237 -2.65 8.25 1.21
C THR A 237 -1.12 8.20 1.30
N ARG A 238 -0.56 7.35 2.18
CA ARG A 238 0.89 7.15 2.30
C ARG A 238 1.48 6.64 1.00
N GLU A 239 0.84 5.66 0.39
CA GLU A 239 1.29 5.04 -0.85
C GLU A 239 1.22 6.01 -2.02
N THR A 240 0.17 6.84 -2.10
CA THR A 240 0.11 7.93 -3.09
C THR A 240 1.33 8.84 -2.99
N ALA A 241 1.74 9.22 -1.77
CA ALA A 241 2.94 10.04 -1.58
C ALA A 241 4.23 9.29 -1.95
N ALA A 242 4.33 8.00 -1.63
CA ALA A 242 5.49 7.16 -1.99
C ALA A 242 5.63 7.04 -3.52
N LEU A 243 4.54 6.81 -4.24
CA LEU A 243 4.53 6.74 -5.71
C LEU A 243 4.92 8.07 -6.35
N LEU A 244 4.44 9.20 -5.80
CA LEU A 244 4.84 10.52 -6.28
C LEU A 244 6.33 10.79 -6.01
N TYR A 245 6.83 10.37 -4.87
CA TYR A 245 8.26 10.45 -4.56
C TYR A 245 9.09 9.64 -5.57
N MET A 246 8.71 8.39 -5.86
CA MET A 246 9.36 7.55 -6.89
C MET A 246 9.41 8.23 -8.26
N VAL A 247 8.30 8.85 -8.70
CA VAL A 247 8.26 9.57 -9.99
C VAL A 247 9.24 10.75 -10.02
N VAL A 248 9.41 11.47 -8.92
CA VAL A 248 10.27 12.65 -8.84
C VAL A 248 11.75 12.27 -8.72
N THR A 249 12.07 11.18 -8.00
CA THR A 249 13.46 10.77 -7.73
C THR A 249 14.01 9.75 -8.74
N GLY A 250 13.13 9.18 -9.57
CA GLY A 250 13.50 8.11 -10.51
C GLY A 250 13.40 6.70 -9.91
N GLY A 251 12.90 6.59 -8.67
CA GLY A 251 12.71 5.34 -7.95
C GLY A 251 13.74 5.13 -6.92
#